data_c552ebd1e95eb4f32281bc6811361485
#
_entry.id   c552ebd1e95eb4f32281bc6811361485
#
_cell.length_a   1.000
_cell.length_b   1.000
_cell.length_c   1.000
_cell.angle_alpha   90.00
_cell.angle_beta   90.00
_cell.angle_gamma   90.00
#
_symmetry.space_group_name_H-M   'P 1'
#
loop_
_entity.id
_entity.type
_entity.pdbx_description
1 polymer ?
#
loop_
_entity_poly.entity_id
_entity_poly.type
_entity_poly.pdbx_seq_one_letter_code
_entity_poly.pdbx_strand_id
1 'polypeptide(L)'
;MTTSVGGPSSGSSNLKSSQLAAVTNMLALSSANGNENGGGGSSAPSNPYGRGYDNKPGGGDDNPWKILIYDKHTRAIISPLLSVSQLRSHGVTLHLLLHSDREPIPDVPAVYFVQPTQENLSAIARDCSRHLYQRSHLHFSTRMERPVMEEFARLVVNTGGLDSIASVHDQFVEFACLENRLFTLNVAASYVLYNNPGATEGDMDGAMNGIAGGLFSVVATLGCVPVIRCRRVSLLLTLLLYFSQ
;
A
#
# COMPACT_ATOMS: atom_id res chain seq x y z
N MET A 1 22.50 43.73 -16.18
CA MET A 1 22.68 42.76 -15.05
C MET A 1 21.51 41.83 -15.08
N THR A 2 21.66 40.69 -15.72
CA THR A 2 20.63 39.66 -15.81
C THR A 2 20.95 38.60 -14.76
N THR A 3 20.17 38.54 -13.69
CA THR A 3 20.23 37.52 -12.67
C THR A 3 19.55 36.26 -13.22
N SER A 4 20.34 35.24 -13.53
CA SER A 4 19.83 33.90 -13.83
C SER A 4 19.36 33.25 -12.54
N VAL A 5 18.06 33.10 -12.41
CA VAL A 5 17.46 32.24 -11.37
C VAL A 5 17.72 30.80 -11.78
N GLY A 6 18.62 30.13 -11.06
CA GLY A 6 18.86 28.70 -11.20
C GLY A 6 17.59 27.93 -10.82
N GLY A 7 16.90 27.38 -11.81
CA GLY A 7 15.82 26.43 -11.59
C GLY A 7 16.35 25.16 -10.96
N PRO A 8 15.54 24.47 -10.12
CA PRO A 8 15.95 23.20 -9.54
C PRO A 8 16.24 22.20 -10.66
N SER A 9 17.39 21.52 -10.56
CA SER A 9 17.82 20.48 -11.48
C SER A 9 16.69 19.45 -11.64
N SER A 10 16.12 19.36 -12.83
CA SER A 10 15.13 18.34 -13.20
C SER A 10 15.80 16.96 -13.23
N GLY A 11 15.97 16.35 -12.06
CA GLY A 11 16.19 14.93 -11.97
C GLY A 11 14.96 14.27 -12.61
N SER A 12 15.16 13.55 -13.72
CA SER A 12 14.10 12.79 -14.39
C SER A 12 13.44 11.88 -13.38
N SER A 13 12.29 12.29 -12.84
CA SER A 13 11.52 11.51 -11.87
C SER A 13 11.05 10.23 -12.57
N ASN A 14 11.68 9.13 -12.22
CA ASN A 14 11.35 7.81 -12.75
C ASN A 14 10.21 7.23 -11.91
N LEU A 15 8.99 7.22 -12.46
CA LEU A 15 7.79 6.73 -11.78
C LEU A 15 7.97 5.30 -11.24
N LYS A 16 8.62 4.44 -12.02
CA LYS A 16 8.85 3.05 -11.62
C LYS A 16 9.76 2.96 -10.39
N SER A 17 10.84 3.74 -10.33
CA SER A 17 11.73 3.75 -9.17
C SER A 17 11.05 4.36 -7.93
N SER A 18 10.21 5.37 -8.11
CA SER A 18 9.44 5.96 -7.00
C SER A 18 8.41 4.97 -6.44
N GLN A 19 7.68 4.28 -7.31
CA GLN A 19 6.72 3.25 -6.86
C GLN A 19 7.45 2.06 -6.22
N LEU A 20 8.59 1.64 -6.78
CA LEU A 20 9.41 0.58 -6.20
C LEU A 20 9.87 0.97 -4.80
N ALA A 21 10.35 2.21 -4.60
CA ALA A 21 10.73 2.71 -3.27
C ALA A 21 9.55 2.71 -2.29
N ALA A 22 8.36 3.13 -2.71
CA ALA A 22 7.16 3.09 -1.86
C ALA A 22 6.81 1.66 -1.43
N VAL A 23 6.83 0.70 -2.37
CA VAL A 23 6.55 -0.72 -2.07
C VAL A 23 7.65 -1.35 -1.20
N THR A 24 8.92 -1.05 -1.44
CA THR A 24 10.01 -1.58 -0.61
C THR A 24 9.99 -1.01 0.80
N ASN A 25 9.64 0.28 0.97
CA ASN A 25 9.44 0.88 2.29
C ASN A 25 8.28 0.24 3.05
N MET A 26 7.18 -0.09 2.36
CA MET A 26 6.07 -0.84 2.94
C MET A 26 6.51 -2.23 3.44
N LEU A 27 7.40 -2.90 2.69
CA LEU A 27 7.94 -4.21 3.08
C LEU A 27 9.01 -4.09 4.19
N ALA A 28 9.64 -2.94 4.36
CA ALA A 28 10.52 -2.70 5.49
C ALA A 28 9.66 -2.51 6.75
N LEU A 29 9.50 -3.58 7.55
CA LEU A 29 8.83 -3.50 8.86
C LEU A 29 9.67 -2.57 9.76
N SER A 30 9.41 -1.27 9.69
CA SER A 30 10.01 -0.32 10.62
C SER A 30 9.53 -0.68 12.01
N SER A 31 10.44 -1.02 12.91
CA SER A 31 10.16 -1.05 14.34
C SER A 31 9.82 0.39 14.74
N ALA A 32 8.54 0.74 14.71
CA ALA A 32 8.03 2.00 15.21
C ALA A 32 8.13 1.98 16.75
N ASN A 33 9.34 2.01 17.28
CA ASN A 33 9.59 2.48 18.63
C ASN A 33 10.03 3.95 18.50
N GLY A 34 9.02 4.83 18.45
CA GLY A 34 9.22 6.23 18.71
C GLY A 34 9.77 6.39 20.12
N ASN A 35 11.04 6.67 20.22
CA ASN A 35 11.62 7.38 21.36
C ASN A 35 12.32 8.61 20.81
N GLU A 36 11.55 9.69 20.65
CA GLU A 36 12.11 11.02 20.56
C GLU A 36 12.64 11.39 21.96
N ASN A 37 13.93 11.11 22.22
CA ASN A 37 14.68 11.92 23.17
C ASN A 37 16.17 11.88 22.81
N GLY A 38 16.72 13.07 22.56
CA GLY A 38 18.05 13.31 22.10
C GLY A 38 19.12 12.88 23.12
N GLY A 39 20.28 12.51 22.58
CA GLY A 39 21.53 12.32 23.34
C GLY A 39 22.37 11.21 22.73
N GLY A 40 23.48 11.59 22.11
CA GLY A 40 24.39 10.70 21.40
C GLY A 40 24.92 9.54 22.23
N GLY A 41 25.10 8.42 21.57
CA GLY A 41 25.74 7.24 22.11
C GLY A 41 25.45 6.03 21.24
N SER A 42 26.42 5.57 20.48
CA SER A 42 26.37 4.37 19.68
C SER A 42 26.21 3.13 20.56
N SER A 43 25.00 2.56 20.59
CA SER A 43 24.81 1.19 21.02
C SER A 43 23.49 0.69 20.41
N ALA A 44 23.57 -0.39 19.64
CA ALA A 44 22.44 -1.04 19.02
C ALA A 44 21.39 -1.46 20.08
N PRO A 45 20.10 -1.18 19.89
CA PRO A 45 19.06 -1.65 20.82
C PRO A 45 18.91 -3.17 20.69
N SER A 46 19.15 -3.87 21.79
CA SER A 46 18.87 -5.27 21.96
C SER A 46 17.37 -5.53 21.85
N ASN A 47 17.00 -6.43 20.94
CA ASN A 47 15.63 -6.89 20.73
C ASN A 47 15.12 -7.64 21.98
N PRO A 48 14.09 -7.17 22.72
CA PRO A 48 13.63 -7.82 23.94
C PRO A 48 12.85 -9.15 23.74
N TYR A 49 12.60 -9.54 22.49
CA TYR A 49 11.88 -10.77 22.14
C TYR A 49 12.74 -11.81 21.42
N GLY A 50 14.08 -11.67 21.46
CA GLY A 50 15.02 -12.61 20.88
C GLY A 50 15.31 -13.80 21.82
N ARG A 51 14.44 -14.79 21.92
CA ARG A 51 14.84 -16.14 22.34
C ARG A 51 15.08 -17.00 21.10
N GLY A 52 16.34 -17.15 20.79
CA GLY A 52 17.02 -18.33 20.27
C GLY A 52 16.39 -19.07 19.11
N TYR A 53 16.64 -18.63 17.88
CA TYR A 53 16.92 -19.54 16.78
C TYR A 53 18.16 -18.99 16.05
N ASP A 54 19.34 -19.36 16.55
CA ASP A 54 20.61 -19.28 15.85
C ASP A 54 20.59 -20.28 14.69
N ASN A 55 20.04 -19.86 13.56
CA ASN A 55 20.37 -20.43 12.27
C ASN A 55 20.47 -19.28 11.27
N LYS A 56 21.65 -18.65 11.28
CA LYS A 56 22.06 -17.63 10.33
C LYS A 56 22.65 -18.32 9.09
N PRO A 57 21.97 -18.33 7.94
CA PRO A 57 22.69 -18.39 6.68
C PRO A 57 23.23 -16.98 6.41
N GLY A 58 24.53 -16.84 6.29
CA GLY A 58 25.26 -15.60 6.23
C GLY A 58 24.78 -14.62 5.16
N GLY A 59 24.65 -13.35 5.57
CA GLY A 59 24.34 -12.20 4.74
C GLY A 59 23.67 -11.15 5.60
N GLY A 60 24.44 -10.14 6.06
CA GLY A 60 23.93 -9.09 6.95
C GLY A 60 22.85 -8.23 6.32
N ASP A 61 21.60 -8.51 6.62
CA ASP A 61 20.48 -7.60 6.55
C ASP A 61 19.52 -8.01 7.66
N ASP A 62 19.29 -7.08 8.60
CA ASP A 62 18.34 -7.24 9.73
C ASP A 62 16.88 -7.19 9.26
N ASN A 63 16.54 -7.86 8.17
CA ASN A 63 15.19 -7.87 7.62
C ASN A 63 14.46 -9.14 8.11
N PRO A 64 13.55 -9.03 9.09
CA PRO A 64 12.88 -10.20 9.66
C PRO A 64 12.03 -10.91 8.60
N TRP A 65 11.98 -12.24 8.68
CA TRP A 65 11.10 -13.05 7.83
C TRP A 65 9.65 -12.60 7.97
N LYS A 66 8.96 -12.51 6.86
CA LYS A 66 7.57 -12.05 6.80
C LYS A 66 6.80 -12.73 5.68
N ILE A 67 5.48 -12.71 5.81
CA ILE A 67 4.55 -13.19 4.80
C ILE A 67 3.91 -11.97 4.14
N LEU A 68 3.86 -11.95 2.81
CA LEU A 68 3.14 -10.93 2.05
C LEU A 68 1.78 -11.48 1.63
N ILE A 69 0.70 -10.77 2.01
CA ILE A 69 -0.67 -11.12 1.64
C ILE A 69 -1.23 -9.99 0.79
N TYR A 70 -1.73 -10.33 -0.38
CA TYR A 70 -2.29 -9.37 -1.33
C TYR A 70 -3.60 -9.88 -1.95
N ASP A 71 -4.43 -8.99 -2.43
CA ASP A 71 -5.56 -9.33 -3.27
C ASP A 71 -5.16 -9.42 -4.76
N LYS A 72 -6.11 -9.74 -5.64
CA LYS A 72 -5.84 -9.83 -7.08
C LYS A 72 -5.39 -8.50 -7.69
N HIS A 73 -5.95 -7.39 -7.20
CA HIS A 73 -5.64 -6.06 -7.71
C HIS A 73 -4.23 -5.61 -7.31
N THR A 74 -3.90 -5.68 -6.02
CA THR A 74 -2.59 -5.28 -5.50
C THR A 74 -1.47 -6.23 -5.96
N ARG A 75 -1.78 -7.50 -6.21
CA ARG A 75 -0.86 -8.41 -6.90
C ARG A 75 -0.45 -7.88 -8.28
N ALA A 76 -1.40 -7.33 -9.05
CA ALA A 76 -1.10 -6.76 -10.35
C ALA A 76 -0.23 -5.50 -10.26
N ILE A 77 -0.22 -4.80 -9.13
CA ILE A 77 0.67 -3.66 -8.85
C ILE A 77 2.09 -4.16 -8.54
N ILE A 78 2.25 -5.19 -7.70
CA ILE A 78 3.56 -5.69 -7.28
C ILE A 78 4.27 -6.47 -8.38
N SER A 79 3.55 -7.31 -9.12
CA SER A 79 4.13 -8.26 -10.08
C SER A 79 5.07 -7.64 -11.15
N PRO A 80 4.79 -6.46 -11.71
CA PRO A 80 5.70 -5.81 -12.66
C PRO A 80 6.87 -5.07 -11.99
N LEU A 81 6.82 -4.86 -10.65
CA LEU A 81 7.82 -4.11 -9.90
C LEU A 81 8.89 -4.99 -9.29
N LEU A 82 8.49 -6.11 -8.69
CA LEU A 82 9.35 -6.98 -7.89
C LEU A 82 9.25 -8.43 -8.36
N SER A 83 10.38 -9.00 -8.68
CA SER A 83 10.53 -10.44 -8.89
C SER A 83 10.48 -11.20 -7.55
N VAL A 84 10.24 -12.52 -7.61
CA VAL A 84 10.23 -13.37 -6.40
C VAL A 84 11.58 -13.34 -5.67
N SER A 85 12.70 -13.26 -6.40
CA SER A 85 14.02 -13.14 -5.77
C SER A 85 14.20 -11.81 -5.05
N GLN A 86 13.68 -10.72 -5.59
CA GLN A 86 13.69 -9.40 -4.93
C GLN A 86 12.75 -9.38 -3.71
N LEU A 87 11.58 -10.01 -3.77
CA LEU A 87 10.74 -10.16 -2.59
C LEU A 87 11.48 -10.92 -1.46
N ARG A 88 12.20 -11.99 -1.81
CA ARG A 88 13.01 -12.74 -0.86
C ARG A 88 14.16 -11.92 -0.26
N SER A 89 14.83 -11.06 -1.03
CA SER A 89 15.86 -10.15 -0.49
C SER A 89 15.30 -9.12 0.49
N HIS A 90 13.99 -8.81 0.40
CA HIS A 90 13.26 -7.99 1.38
C HIS A 90 12.68 -8.81 2.55
N GLY A 91 13.08 -10.06 2.74
CA GLY A 91 12.63 -10.92 3.82
C GLY A 91 11.26 -11.56 3.60
N VAL A 92 10.64 -11.41 2.42
CA VAL A 92 9.36 -12.08 2.11
C VAL A 92 9.62 -13.55 1.80
N THR A 93 9.25 -14.43 2.72
CA THR A 93 9.42 -15.88 2.56
C THR A 93 8.28 -16.52 1.79
N LEU A 94 7.06 -16.04 2.04
CA LEU A 94 5.84 -16.49 1.37
C LEU A 94 5.05 -15.29 0.87
N HIS A 95 4.39 -15.46 -0.26
CA HIS A 95 3.44 -14.49 -0.79
C HIS A 95 2.14 -15.19 -1.19
N LEU A 96 1.02 -14.77 -0.62
CA LEU A 96 -0.26 -15.48 -0.67
C LEU A 96 -1.40 -14.54 -1.09
N LEU A 97 -2.42 -15.10 -1.73
CA LEU A 97 -3.66 -14.36 -1.99
C LEU A 97 -4.54 -14.32 -0.73
N LEU A 98 -5.15 -13.18 -0.47
CA LEU A 98 -6.03 -12.98 0.68
C LEU A 98 -7.20 -13.97 0.71
N HIS A 99 -7.81 -14.22 -0.45
CA HIS A 99 -8.98 -15.10 -0.60
C HIS A 99 -8.60 -16.54 -1.01
N SER A 100 -7.43 -17.03 -0.59
CA SER A 100 -7.06 -18.44 -0.73
C SER A 100 -7.12 -19.15 0.62
N ASP A 101 -7.17 -20.47 0.59
CA ASP A 101 -6.96 -21.26 1.82
C ASP A 101 -5.53 -21.07 2.31
N ARG A 102 -5.40 -20.73 3.59
CA ARG A 102 -4.13 -20.42 4.23
C ARG A 102 -4.02 -21.09 5.56
N GLU A 103 -2.91 -21.77 5.76
CA GLU A 103 -2.58 -22.39 7.05
C GLU A 103 -2.03 -21.35 8.03
N PRO A 104 -2.31 -21.49 9.34
CA PRO A 104 -1.77 -20.62 10.37
C PRO A 104 -0.24 -20.71 10.45
N ILE A 105 0.43 -19.55 10.54
CA ILE A 105 1.88 -19.44 10.78
C ILE A 105 2.08 -18.39 11.89
N PRO A 106 1.79 -18.75 13.15
CA PRO A 106 1.68 -17.80 14.26
C PRO A 106 3.02 -17.15 14.67
N ASP A 107 4.15 -17.70 14.22
CA ASP A 107 5.49 -17.21 14.60
C ASP A 107 6.06 -16.18 13.61
N VAL A 108 5.35 -15.88 12.51
CA VAL A 108 5.83 -15.00 11.44
C VAL A 108 4.88 -13.83 11.26
N PRO A 109 5.39 -12.58 11.19
CA PRO A 109 4.55 -11.42 10.92
C PRO A 109 4.08 -11.40 9.46
N ALA A 110 2.86 -10.88 9.25
CA ALA A 110 2.26 -10.72 7.94
C ALA A 110 2.13 -9.26 7.54
N VAL A 111 2.46 -8.95 6.29
CA VAL A 111 2.22 -7.67 5.64
C VAL A 111 1.06 -7.85 4.67
N TYR A 112 -0.04 -7.20 4.94
CA TYR A 112 -1.20 -7.16 4.05
C TYR A 112 -1.09 -5.95 3.15
N PHE A 113 -1.13 -6.17 1.85
CA PHE A 113 -1.23 -5.10 0.87
C PHE A 113 -2.47 -5.34 0.01
N VAL A 114 -3.54 -4.61 0.28
CA VAL A 114 -4.87 -4.89 -0.26
C VAL A 114 -5.67 -3.60 -0.51
N GLN A 115 -6.72 -3.69 -1.32
CA GLN A 115 -7.70 -2.62 -1.43
C GLN A 115 -8.60 -2.60 -0.18
N PRO A 116 -9.06 -1.41 0.29
CA PRO A 116 -9.94 -1.28 1.45
C PRO A 116 -11.41 -1.62 1.09
N THR A 117 -11.65 -2.78 0.49
CA THR A 117 -13.01 -3.26 0.18
C THR A 117 -13.60 -4.00 1.37
N GLN A 118 -14.92 -3.98 1.51
CA GLN A 118 -15.63 -4.65 2.60
C GLN A 118 -15.32 -6.16 2.67
N GLU A 119 -15.16 -6.79 1.49
CA GLU A 119 -14.77 -8.20 1.39
C GLU A 119 -13.38 -8.46 1.96
N ASN A 120 -12.39 -7.63 1.58
CA ASN A 120 -11.02 -7.72 2.07
C ASN A 120 -10.94 -7.44 3.58
N LEU A 121 -11.63 -6.41 4.06
CA LEU A 121 -11.66 -6.05 5.48
C LEU A 121 -12.27 -7.17 6.34
N SER A 122 -13.34 -7.80 5.85
CA SER A 122 -13.96 -8.95 6.51
C SER A 122 -13.03 -10.17 6.56
N ALA A 123 -12.25 -10.40 5.49
CA ALA A 123 -11.26 -11.47 5.45
C ALA A 123 -10.11 -11.20 6.44
N ILE A 124 -9.60 -9.96 6.50
CA ILE A 124 -8.54 -9.57 7.45
C ILE A 124 -9.02 -9.71 8.89
N ALA A 125 -10.23 -9.24 9.23
CA ALA A 125 -10.78 -9.38 10.58
C ALA A 125 -10.88 -10.85 11.00
N ARG A 126 -11.26 -11.73 10.09
CA ARG A 126 -11.31 -13.19 10.31
C ARG A 126 -9.92 -13.78 10.54
N ASP A 127 -8.93 -13.36 9.76
CA ASP A 127 -7.54 -13.80 9.94
C ASP A 127 -6.98 -13.37 11.31
N CYS A 128 -7.22 -12.10 11.68
CA CYS A 128 -6.80 -11.55 12.97
C CYS A 128 -7.47 -12.28 14.14
N SER A 129 -8.77 -12.59 14.04
CA SER A 129 -9.51 -13.31 15.10
C SER A 129 -9.04 -14.76 15.28
N ARG A 130 -8.50 -15.36 14.20
CA ARG A 130 -7.95 -16.73 14.22
C ARG A 130 -6.47 -16.76 14.59
N HIS A 131 -5.83 -15.60 14.79
CA HIS A 131 -4.40 -15.46 15.06
C HIS A 131 -3.53 -16.23 14.06
N LEU A 132 -3.84 -16.10 12.76
CA LEU A 132 -3.13 -16.82 11.70
C LEU A 132 -1.64 -16.49 11.67
N TYR A 133 -1.26 -15.27 12.07
CA TYR A 133 0.10 -14.74 12.04
C TYR A 133 0.46 -14.08 13.35
N GLN A 134 1.77 -13.90 13.59
CA GLN A 134 2.28 -13.28 14.81
C GLN A 134 1.74 -11.86 15.00
N ARG A 135 1.88 -11.04 13.97
CA ARG A 135 1.37 -9.68 13.90
C ARG A 135 1.01 -9.33 12.47
N SER A 136 -0.01 -8.51 12.29
CA SER A 136 -0.52 -8.09 10.99
C SER A 136 -0.25 -6.61 10.78
N HIS A 137 0.51 -6.29 9.75
CA HIS A 137 0.75 -4.93 9.27
C HIS A 137 -0.12 -4.68 8.06
N LEU A 138 -1.09 -3.78 8.20
CA LEU A 138 -2.11 -3.54 7.18
C LEU A 138 -1.72 -2.32 6.35
N HIS A 139 -1.59 -2.50 5.04
CA HIS A 139 -1.29 -1.47 4.07
C HIS A 139 -2.39 -1.48 3.01
N PHE A 140 -3.12 -0.39 2.92
CA PHE A 140 -4.17 -0.21 1.93
C PHE A 140 -3.64 0.52 0.70
N SER A 141 -3.97 0.07 -0.49
CA SER A 141 -3.48 0.63 -1.75
C SER A 141 -3.95 2.07 -1.98
N THR A 142 -5.11 2.42 -1.42
CA THR A 142 -5.70 3.75 -1.45
C THR A 142 -6.19 4.16 -0.06
N ARG A 143 -6.64 5.40 0.07
CA ARG A 143 -7.20 5.92 1.32
C ARG A 143 -8.41 5.11 1.75
N MET A 144 -8.45 4.75 3.03
CA MET A 144 -9.65 4.23 3.66
C MET A 144 -10.52 5.38 4.17
N GLU A 145 -11.76 5.46 3.70
CA GLU A 145 -12.71 6.44 4.19
C GLU A 145 -13.05 6.20 5.66
N ARG A 146 -13.26 7.29 6.40
CA ARG A 146 -13.50 7.23 7.84
C ARG A 146 -14.67 6.31 8.25
N PRO A 147 -15.84 6.32 7.58
CA PRO A 147 -16.94 5.40 7.92
C PRO A 147 -16.54 3.93 7.76
N VAL A 148 -15.78 3.60 6.71
CA VAL A 148 -15.29 2.24 6.44
C VAL A 148 -14.27 1.82 7.51
N MET A 149 -13.38 2.73 7.90
CA MET A 149 -12.41 2.48 8.98
C MET A 149 -13.09 2.24 10.32
N GLU A 150 -14.11 3.02 10.67
CA GLU A 150 -14.89 2.84 11.90
C GLU A 150 -15.63 1.51 11.93
N GLU A 151 -16.21 1.09 10.80
CA GLU A 151 -16.88 -0.20 10.66
C GLU A 151 -15.87 -1.36 10.78
N PHE A 152 -14.72 -1.26 10.11
CA PHE A 152 -13.64 -2.23 10.23
C PHE A 152 -13.12 -2.34 11.67
N ALA A 153 -12.90 -1.21 12.36
CA ALA A 153 -12.47 -1.21 13.75
C ALA A 153 -13.48 -1.92 14.65
N ARG A 154 -14.79 -1.65 14.49
CA ARG A 154 -15.83 -2.36 15.23
C ARG A 154 -15.82 -3.85 14.96
N LEU A 155 -15.66 -4.25 13.70
CA LEU A 155 -15.60 -5.65 13.31
C LEU A 155 -14.43 -6.36 13.98
N VAL A 156 -13.23 -5.76 13.95
CA VAL A 156 -12.02 -6.33 14.57
C VAL A 156 -12.15 -6.44 16.08
N VAL A 157 -12.70 -5.43 16.74
CA VAL A 157 -12.95 -5.46 18.20
C VAL A 157 -13.97 -6.55 18.56
N ASN A 158 -15.08 -6.63 17.83
CA ASN A 158 -16.14 -7.63 18.09
C ASN A 158 -15.66 -9.07 17.86
N THR A 159 -14.71 -9.27 16.95
CA THR A 159 -14.13 -10.59 16.67
C THR A 159 -12.93 -10.94 17.56
N GLY A 160 -12.48 -10.03 18.42
CA GLY A 160 -11.34 -10.24 19.32
C GLY A 160 -9.96 -10.25 18.61
N GLY A 161 -9.87 -9.69 17.38
CA GLY A 161 -8.65 -9.70 16.59
C GLY A 161 -7.73 -8.49 16.79
N LEU A 162 -8.04 -7.57 17.68
CA LEU A 162 -7.34 -6.30 17.82
C LEU A 162 -5.85 -6.47 18.16
N ASP A 163 -5.52 -7.39 19.04
CA ASP A 163 -4.14 -7.65 19.49
C ASP A 163 -3.24 -8.18 18.37
N SER A 164 -3.82 -8.71 17.30
CA SER A 164 -3.09 -9.20 16.13
C SER A 164 -2.66 -8.07 15.19
N ILE A 165 -3.24 -6.87 15.28
CA ILE A 165 -2.92 -5.75 14.39
C ILE A 165 -1.78 -4.92 14.98
N ALA A 166 -0.69 -4.79 14.23
CA ALA A 166 0.47 -4.00 14.62
C ALA A 166 0.44 -2.57 14.08
N SER A 167 0.00 -2.39 12.85
CA SER A 167 -0.06 -1.09 12.19
C SER A 167 -1.07 -1.05 11.05
N VAL A 168 -1.57 0.15 10.74
CA VAL A 168 -2.49 0.41 9.62
C VAL A 168 -2.01 1.64 8.87
N HIS A 169 -1.85 1.53 7.55
CA HIS A 169 -1.34 2.60 6.69
C HIS A 169 -2.06 2.66 5.35
N ASP A 170 -2.32 3.87 4.87
CA ASP A 170 -2.73 4.15 3.49
C ASP A 170 -1.48 4.42 2.65
N GLN A 171 -1.29 3.69 1.53
CA GLN A 171 -0.05 3.73 0.73
C GLN A 171 -0.12 4.63 -0.50
N PHE A 172 -1.32 4.95 -0.99
CA PHE A 172 -1.53 5.74 -2.22
C PHE A 172 -0.71 5.23 -3.41
N VAL A 173 -0.78 3.92 -3.68
CA VAL A 173 -0.08 3.26 -4.79
C VAL A 173 -1.04 2.49 -5.70
N GLU A 174 -2.22 3.04 -5.95
CA GLU A 174 -3.33 2.46 -6.71
C GLU A 174 -3.11 2.53 -8.23
N PHE A 175 -1.94 2.11 -8.70
CA PHE A 175 -1.59 2.00 -10.11
C PHE A 175 -0.49 0.96 -10.31
N ALA A 176 -0.37 0.41 -11.51
CA ALA A 176 0.72 -0.51 -11.86
C ALA A 176 1.67 0.17 -12.85
N CYS A 177 2.94 0.34 -12.46
CA CYS A 177 3.97 0.90 -13.31
C CYS A 177 4.53 -0.19 -14.23
N LEU A 178 4.38 -0.02 -15.54
CA LEU A 178 4.89 -0.95 -16.54
C LEU A 178 6.32 -0.59 -16.92
N GLU A 179 6.57 0.71 -17.15
CA GLU A 179 7.88 1.26 -17.51
C GLU A 179 8.13 2.57 -16.75
N ASN A 180 9.30 3.16 -16.92
CA ASN A 180 9.73 4.38 -16.24
C ASN A 180 8.76 5.57 -16.38
N ARG A 181 7.97 5.60 -17.45
CA ARG A 181 7.02 6.67 -17.79
C ARG A 181 5.67 6.13 -18.24
N LEU A 182 5.42 4.83 -18.08
CA LEU A 182 4.19 4.17 -18.49
C LEU A 182 3.58 3.45 -17.30
N PHE A 183 2.31 3.72 -17.04
CA PHE A 183 1.54 3.07 -16.00
C PHE A 183 0.12 2.72 -16.49
N THR A 184 -0.54 1.84 -15.77
CA THR A 184 -1.96 1.54 -15.93
C THR A 184 -2.65 1.62 -14.58
N LEU A 185 -3.88 2.10 -14.56
CA LEU A 185 -4.74 2.10 -13.38
C LEU A 185 -5.44 0.74 -13.19
N ASN A 186 -5.30 -0.16 -14.16
CA ASN A 186 -5.90 -1.50 -14.14
C ASN A 186 -7.43 -1.50 -13.93
N VAL A 187 -8.12 -0.49 -14.45
CA VAL A 187 -9.58 -0.31 -14.35
C VAL A 187 -10.26 -0.91 -15.59
N ALA A 188 -10.14 -2.22 -15.75
CA ALA A 188 -10.58 -2.94 -16.96
C ALA A 188 -12.08 -2.75 -17.28
N ALA A 189 -12.91 -2.60 -16.26
CA ALA A 189 -14.35 -2.45 -16.42
C ALA A 189 -14.80 -1.05 -16.88
N SER A 190 -13.94 -0.02 -16.83
CA SER A 190 -14.34 1.38 -17.10
C SER A 190 -14.85 1.60 -18.51
N TYR A 191 -14.24 0.96 -19.53
CA TYR A 191 -14.70 1.06 -20.92
C TYR A 191 -16.07 0.42 -21.12
N VAL A 192 -16.28 -0.77 -20.55
CA VAL A 192 -17.55 -1.49 -20.64
C VAL A 192 -18.66 -0.70 -19.95
N LEU A 193 -18.37 -0.16 -18.77
CA LEU A 193 -19.30 0.65 -18.00
C LEU A 193 -19.70 1.92 -18.76
N TYR A 194 -18.72 2.64 -19.31
CA TYR A 194 -18.96 3.86 -20.08
C TYR A 194 -19.85 3.63 -21.33
N ASN A 195 -19.74 2.48 -21.96
CA ASN A 195 -20.53 2.13 -23.15
C ASN A 195 -21.80 1.31 -22.82
N ASN A 196 -22.10 1.06 -21.56
CA ASN A 196 -23.30 0.33 -21.15
C ASN A 196 -24.49 1.29 -20.99
N PRO A 197 -25.52 1.20 -21.84
CA PRO A 197 -26.70 2.07 -21.72
C PRO A 197 -27.53 1.81 -20.44
N GLY A 198 -27.29 0.70 -19.76
CA GLY A 198 -27.94 0.35 -18.48
C GLY A 198 -27.12 0.76 -17.25
N ALA A 199 -25.96 1.43 -17.42
CA ALA A 199 -25.16 1.88 -16.29
C ALA A 199 -25.90 2.98 -15.51
N THR A 200 -25.90 2.85 -14.18
CA THR A 200 -26.46 3.88 -13.31
C THR A 200 -25.47 5.03 -13.10
N GLU A 201 -25.98 6.20 -12.70
CA GLU A 201 -25.14 7.35 -12.35
C GLU A 201 -24.15 6.97 -11.22
N GLY A 202 -24.59 6.20 -10.21
CA GLY A 202 -23.74 5.72 -9.13
C GLY A 202 -22.59 4.80 -9.60
N ASP A 203 -22.83 3.94 -10.60
CA ASP A 203 -21.79 3.11 -11.20
C ASP A 203 -20.73 3.95 -11.91
N MET A 204 -21.18 4.99 -12.63
CA MET A 204 -20.29 5.94 -13.34
C MET A 204 -19.46 6.76 -12.35
N ASP A 205 -20.09 7.28 -11.30
CA ASP A 205 -19.39 8.03 -10.24
C ASP A 205 -18.37 7.14 -9.51
N GLY A 206 -18.71 5.90 -9.20
CA GLY A 206 -17.78 4.93 -8.61
C GLY A 206 -16.55 4.68 -9.50
N ALA A 207 -16.76 4.49 -10.82
CA ALA A 207 -15.66 4.31 -11.77
C ALA A 207 -14.79 5.56 -11.88
N MET A 208 -15.39 6.74 -11.92
CA MET A 208 -14.67 8.02 -12.00
C MET A 208 -13.85 8.28 -10.73
N ASN A 209 -14.41 7.99 -9.56
CA ASN A 209 -13.69 8.11 -8.28
C ASN A 209 -12.50 7.13 -8.22
N GLY A 210 -12.65 5.91 -8.72
CA GLY A 210 -11.54 4.95 -8.83
C GLY A 210 -10.42 5.45 -9.75
N ILE A 211 -10.76 6.02 -10.91
CA ILE A 211 -9.79 6.62 -11.84
C ILE A 211 -9.09 7.82 -11.18
N ALA A 212 -9.86 8.70 -10.52
CA ALA A 212 -9.32 9.87 -9.83
C ALA A 212 -8.35 9.47 -8.71
N GLY A 213 -8.71 8.49 -7.88
CA GLY A 213 -7.85 7.95 -6.82
C GLY A 213 -6.57 7.32 -7.35
N GLY A 214 -6.64 6.58 -8.47
CA GLY A 214 -5.47 6.04 -9.13
C GLY A 214 -4.53 7.11 -9.68
N LEU A 215 -5.08 8.15 -10.33
CA LEU A 215 -4.29 9.30 -10.80
C LEU A 215 -3.67 10.09 -9.64
N PHE A 216 -4.42 10.26 -8.55
CA PHE A 216 -3.88 10.87 -7.33
C PHE A 216 -2.68 10.07 -6.79
N SER A 217 -2.78 8.75 -6.76
CA SER A 217 -1.68 7.87 -6.33
C SER A 217 -0.41 8.05 -7.18
N VAL A 218 -0.55 8.20 -8.51
CA VAL A 218 0.58 8.50 -9.41
C VAL A 218 1.25 9.82 -9.04
N VAL A 219 0.46 10.87 -8.83
CA VAL A 219 0.94 12.22 -8.51
C VAL A 219 1.60 12.24 -7.12
N ALA A 220 0.97 11.60 -6.14
CA ALA A 220 1.52 11.44 -4.79
C ALA A 220 2.86 10.69 -4.79
N THR A 221 2.96 9.60 -5.56
CA THR A 221 4.20 8.83 -5.72
C THR A 221 5.32 9.65 -6.38
N LEU A 222 4.98 10.53 -7.32
CA LEU A 222 5.93 11.45 -7.95
C LEU A 222 6.33 12.62 -7.05
N GLY A 223 5.57 12.89 -5.98
CA GLY A 223 5.78 14.04 -5.10
C GLY A 223 5.59 15.39 -5.81
N CYS A 224 4.68 15.48 -6.77
CA CYS A 224 4.43 16.68 -7.55
C CYS A 224 2.98 17.14 -7.45
N VAL A 225 2.75 18.43 -7.60
CA VAL A 225 1.41 19.00 -7.72
C VAL A 225 1.13 19.28 -9.20
N PRO A 226 0.14 18.59 -9.83
CA PRO A 226 -0.13 18.76 -11.25
C PRO A 226 -0.89 20.04 -11.53
N VAL A 227 -0.68 20.61 -12.72
CA VAL A 227 -1.56 21.63 -13.27
C VAL A 227 -2.68 20.94 -14.05
N ILE A 228 -3.89 20.93 -13.49
CA ILE A 228 -5.05 20.31 -14.11
C ILE A 228 -5.72 21.32 -15.06
N ARG A 229 -5.86 20.93 -16.33
CA ARG A 229 -6.56 21.73 -17.34
C ARG A 229 -7.77 20.95 -17.85
N CYS A 230 -8.94 21.55 -17.75
CA CYS A 230 -10.19 20.92 -18.18
C CYS A 230 -11.11 21.91 -18.91
N ARG A 231 -12.07 21.36 -19.65
CA ARG A 231 -13.21 22.16 -20.15
C ARG A 231 -14.09 22.57 -18.97
N ARG A 232 -14.73 23.73 -19.06
CA ARG A 232 -15.59 24.32 -18.00
C ARG A 232 -16.83 23.51 -17.60
N VAL A 233 -17.09 22.37 -18.21
CA VAL A 233 -18.33 21.60 -18.01
C VAL A 233 -18.04 20.26 -17.28
N SER A 234 -18.50 20.21 -16.08
CA SER A 234 -19.03 19.19 -15.19
C SER A 234 -18.18 18.04 -14.62
N LEU A 235 -17.32 17.37 -15.31
CA LEU A 235 -16.68 16.12 -14.78
C LEU A 235 -15.41 16.34 -13.95
N LEU A 236 -14.77 17.48 -14.07
CA LEU A 236 -13.51 17.78 -13.39
C LEU A 236 -13.67 18.50 -12.06
N LEU A 237 -14.88 18.90 -11.69
CA LEU A 237 -15.13 19.39 -10.32
C LEU A 237 -14.86 18.28 -9.30
N THR A 238 -15.16 17.04 -9.64
CA THR A 238 -14.91 15.87 -8.80
C THR A 238 -13.40 15.62 -8.62
N LEU A 239 -12.60 15.72 -9.68
CA LEU A 239 -11.14 15.62 -9.59
C LEU A 239 -10.54 16.76 -8.76
N LEU A 240 -10.99 18.00 -8.96
CA LEU A 240 -10.52 19.15 -8.18
C LEU A 240 -10.90 19.04 -6.70
N LEU A 241 -12.09 18.55 -6.38
CA LEU A 241 -12.52 18.31 -4.99
C LEU A 241 -11.73 17.18 -4.34
N TYR A 242 -11.33 16.14 -5.10
CA TYR A 242 -10.50 15.06 -4.58
C TYR A 242 -9.08 15.51 -4.23
N PHE A 243 -8.53 16.48 -4.98
CA PHE A 243 -7.21 17.06 -4.72
C PHE A 243 -7.21 18.18 -3.65
N SER A 244 -8.37 18.64 -3.22
CA SER A 244 -8.51 19.74 -2.25
C SER A 244 -8.81 19.26 -0.81
N GLN A 245 -8.97 17.96 -0.58
CA GLN A 245 -9.14 17.34 0.74
C GLN A 245 -7.83 16.70 1.22
#